data_546bd1d699810299d548b52577e9e2e7
#
_entry.id   546bd1d699810299d548b52577e9e2e7
#
_cell.length_a   1.000
_cell.length_b   1.000
_cell.length_c   1.000
_cell.angle_alpha   90.00
_cell.angle_beta   90.00
_cell.angle_gamma   90.00
#
_symmetry.space_group_name_H-M   'P 1'
#
loop_
_entity.id
_entity.type
_entity.pdbx_description
1 polymer ?
#
loop_
_entity_poly.entity_id
_entity_poly.type
_entity_poly.pdbx_seq_one_letter_code
_entity_poly.pdbx_strand_id
1 'polypeptide(L)'
;EISLGLVGSEMCIRDSVCNYSLEYSLCGYKNHMSPDDHYADLKRVIAAAGGKARRITVIMPFLYESRQHKRSGRESLDCALALKELTDMGVDNIITFDAHDPRVQNAIPLKGFESVSATYQFIKYLLLGVDDLHIDSDHMMVISPDEGGMGRAVYFANVLGLDMGMFYKRRDYTKIVNGRNPIVAHEFLGSNVEGKDVVIIDDMISSGESMIDVAAELKRRKAKRVFCATT
;
A
#
# COMPACT_ATOMS: atom_id res chain seq x y z
N GLU A 1 9.84 -3.72 -24.09
CA GLU A 1 9.92 -2.80 -25.23
C GLU A 1 10.38 -1.44 -24.72
N ILE A 2 11.57 -0.99 -25.14
CA ILE A 2 12.11 0.32 -24.75
C ILE A 2 11.48 1.35 -25.68
N SER A 3 10.60 2.20 -25.16
CA SER A 3 10.03 3.31 -25.93
C SER A 3 10.91 4.55 -25.78
N LEU A 4 11.61 4.91 -26.83
CA LEU A 4 12.37 6.16 -26.90
C LEU A 4 11.47 7.27 -27.45
N GLY A 5 11.12 8.24 -26.60
CA GLY A 5 10.35 9.43 -27.01
C GLY A 5 11.20 10.69 -26.93
N LEU A 6 11.28 11.44 -28.01
CA LEU A 6 11.84 12.79 -28.03
C LEU A 6 10.73 13.79 -27.76
N VAL A 7 10.89 14.62 -26.73
CA VAL A 7 10.00 15.76 -26.45
C VAL A 7 10.86 17.02 -26.39
N GLY A 8 10.81 17.82 -27.45
CA GLY A 8 11.62 19.03 -27.56
C GLY A 8 13.11 18.71 -27.74
N SER A 9 13.98 19.47 -27.08
CA SER A 9 15.43 19.26 -27.09
C SER A 9 15.92 18.25 -26.03
N GLU A 10 15.01 17.63 -25.28
CA GLU A 10 15.32 16.67 -24.22
C GLU A 10 14.93 15.25 -24.66
N MET A 11 15.83 14.30 -24.46
CA MET A 11 15.55 12.89 -24.65
C MET A 11 14.93 12.34 -23.36
N CYS A 12 13.66 11.95 -23.43
CA CYS A 12 12.99 11.21 -22.38
C CYS A 12 13.07 9.72 -22.67
N ILE A 13 13.72 8.97 -21.78
CA ILE A 13 13.65 7.52 -21.77
C ILE A 13 12.58 7.13 -20.78
N ARG A 14 11.55 6.43 -21.25
CA ARG A 14 10.55 5.79 -20.39
C ARG A 14 10.73 4.30 -20.53
N ASP A 15 10.96 3.64 -19.43
CA ASP A 15 11.03 2.20 -19.38
C ASP A 15 10.11 1.68 -18.28
N SER A 16 9.53 0.51 -18.49
CA SER A 16 8.64 -0.14 -17.54
C SER A 16 9.22 -1.48 -17.16
N VAL A 17 9.55 -1.62 -15.89
CA VAL A 17 9.88 -2.90 -15.29
C VAL A 17 8.61 -3.45 -14.70
N CYS A 18 8.05 -4.43 -15.35
CA CYS A 18 6.85 -5.10 -14.92
C CYS A 18 7.09 -6.56 -15.24
N ASN A 19 6.75 -7.52 -14.46
CA ASN A 19 5.44 -7.73 -13.93
C ASN A 19 5.45 -9.01 -13.08
N TYR A 20 4.76 -9.03 -12.00
CA TYR A 20 4.60 -10.19 -11.11
C TYR A 20 4.14 -11.48 -11.80
N SER A 21 3.59 -11.39 -13.02
CA SER A 21 3.12 -12.52 -13.83
C SER A 21 4.11 -13.00 -14.87
N LEU A 22 5.31 -12.43 -14.97
CA LEU A 22 6.30 -12.89 -15.94
C LEU A 22 6.85 -14.25 -15.57
N GLU A 23 6.64 -15.20 -16.48
CA GLU A 23 7.26 -16.52 -16.44
C GLU A 23 8.44 -16.56 -17.43
N TYR A 24 9.50 -17.22 -17.03
CA TYR A 24 10.61 -17.54 -17.91
C TYR A 24 10.98 -19.02 -17.80
N SER A 25 11.53 -19.57 -18.86
CA SER A 25 11.98 -20.97 -18.87
C SER A 25 13.50 -21.03 -18.76
N LEU A 26 14.00 -21.79 -17.81
CA LEU A 26 15.42 -22.06 -17.64
C LEU A 26 15.63 -23.57 -17.45
N CYS A 27 16.46 -24.18 -18.30
CA CYS A 27 16.77 -25.60 -18.27
C CYS A 27 15.53 -26.51 -18.27
N GLY A 28 14.49 -26.12 -19.00
CA GLY A 28 13.23 -26.88 -19.11
C GLY A 28 12.23 -26.67 -17.97
N TYR A 29 12.57 -25.85 -16.99
CA TYR A 29 11.67 -25.50 -15.88
C TYR A 29 11.07 -24.11 -16.10
N LYS A 30 9.79 -23.97 -15.80
CA LYS A 30 9.11 -22.65 -15.71
C LYS A 30 9.39 -22.02 -14.36
N ASN A 31 9.84 -20.79 -14.37
CA ASN A 31 10.10 -19.98 -13.18
C ASN A 31 9.29 -18.69 -13.30
N HIS A 32 8.85 -18.18 -12.13
CA HIS A 32 8.22 -16.88 -12.03
C HIS A 32 9.23 -15.87 -11.51
N MET A 33 9.18 -14.64 -12.04
CA MET A 33 9.98 -13.55 -11.52
C MET A 33 9.44 -13.13 -10.15
N SER A 34 10.33 -13.09 -9.17
CA SER A 34 10.03 -12.61 -7.82
C SER A 34 10.03 -11.08 -7.76
N PRO A 35 9.52 -10.45 -6.68
CA PRO A 35 9.72 -9.03 -6.43
C PRO A 35 11.19 -8.61 -6.45
N ASP A 36 12.08 -9.47 -5.96
CA ASP A 36 13.54 -9.23 -5.94
C ASP A 36 14.12 -9.20 -7.36
N ASP A 37 13.65 -10.09 -8.25
CA ASP A 37 14.06 -10.09 -9.65
C ASP A 37 13.67 -8.79 -10.34
N HIS A 38 12.45 -8.30 -10.10
CA HIS A 38 11.98 -7.03 -10.65
C HIS A 38 12.75 -5.83 -10.06
N TYR A 39 13.06 -5.88 -8.77
CA TYR A 39 13.88 -4.85 -8.15
C TYR A 39 15.31 -4.86 -8.72
N ALA A 40 15.88 -6.03 -8.99
CA ALA A 40 17.16 -6.17 -9.65
C ALA A 40 17.13 -5.62 -11.08
N ASP A 41 16.06 -5.85 -11.84
CA ASP A 41 15.90 -5.29 -13.19
C ASP A 41 15.75 -3.77 -13.16
N LEU A 42 15.01 -3.21 -12.21
CA LEU A 42 14.94 -1.77 -12.00
C LEU A 42 16.34 -1.17 -11.81
N LYS A 43 17.18 -1.78 -10.96
CA LYS A 43 18.56 -1.34 -10.78
C LYS A 43 19.40 -1.39 -12.05
N ARG A 44 19.22 -2.41 -12.86
CA ARG A 44 19.92 -2.53 -14.18
C ARG A 44 19.50 -1.41 -15.13
N VAL A 45 18.21 -1.06 -15.16
CA VAL A 45 17.70 0.06 -15.98
C VAL A 45 18.27 1.38 -15.50
N ILE A 46 18.27 1.64 -14.18
CA ILE A 46 18.86 2.83 -13.58
C ILE A 46 20.35 2.91 -13.93
N ALA A 47 21.10 1.82 -13.80
CA ALA A 47 22.51 1.77 -14.14
C ALA A 47 22.76 2.07 -15.63
N ALA A 48 21.92 1.58 -16.53
CA ALA A 48 22.02 1.86 -17.98
C ALA A 48 21.74 3.33 -18.31
N ALA A 49 20.86 4.00 -17.56
CA ALA A 49 20.56 5.43 -17.70
C ALA A 49 21.62 6.32 -17.02
N GLY A 50 22.38 5.79 -16.09
CA GLY A 50 23.37 6.49 -15.29
C GLY A 50 24.42 7.20 -16.13
N GLY A 51 24.81 8.41 -15.73
CA GLY A 51 25.78 9.25 -16.44
C GLY A 51 25.27 9.90 -17.74
N LYS A 52 24.04 9.60 -18.18
CA LYS A 52 23.40 10.18 -19.36
C LYS A 52 22.17 11.00 -19.03
N ALA A 53 21.42 10.59 -18.04
CA ALA A 53 20.23 11.30 -17.59
C ALA A 53 20.62 12.46 -16.66
N ARG A 54 19.98 13.62 -16.86
CA ARG A 54 20.10 14.76 -15.98
C ARG A 54 19.39 14.53 -14.65
N ARG A 55 18.29 13.78 -14.69
CA ARG A 55 17.47 13.45 -13.52
C ARG A 55 16.80 12.08 -13.74
N ILE A 56 16.78 11.29 -12.71
CA ILE A 56 16.12 9.99 -12.70
C ILE A 56 14.98 10.03 -11.70
N THR A 57 13.78 9.76 -12.17
CA THR A 57 12.59 9.58 -11.33
C THR A 57 12.10 8.14 -11.47
N VAL A 58 11.95 7.46 -10.35
CA VAL A 58 11.38 6.11 -10.28
C VAL A 58 9.93 6.22 -9.84
N ILE A 59 9.02 5.68 -10.63
CA ILE A 59 7.61 5.50 -10.25
C ILE A 59 7.43 4.04 -9.90
N MET A 60 7.19 3.77 -8.64
CA MET A 60 7.02 2.44 -8.08
C MET A 60 5.62 2.36 -7.46
N PRO A 61 4.59 1.99 -8.22
CA PRO A 61 3.20 2.00 -7.75
C PRO A 61 3.01 1.23 -6.44
N PHE A 62 3.67 0.09 -6.32
CA PHE A 62 3.80 -0.64 -5.06
C PHE A 62 5.25 -0.52 -4.57
N LEU A 63 5.44 0.09 -3.40
CA LEU A 63 6.77 0.31 -2.85
C LEU A 63 7.40 -1.01 -2.40
N TYR A 64 8.55 -1.34 -3.00
CA TYR A 64 9.29 -2.57 -2.66
C TYR A 64 9.63 -2.62 -1.18
N GLU A 65 9.34 -3.76 -0.54
CA GLU A 65 9.54 -4.03 0.89
C GLU A 65 8.89 -2.99 1.84
N SER A 66 7.79 -2.35 1.42
CA SER A 66 7.15 -1.25 2.16
C SER A 66 6.73 -1.64 3.59
N ARG A 67 6.47 -2.93 3.85
CA ARG A 67 6.11 -3.43 5.19
C ARG A 67 7.30 -3.54 6.14
N GLN A 68 8.52 -3.57 5.61
CA GLN A 68 9.78 -3.54 6.38
C GLN A 68 10.26 -2.10 6.61
N HIS A 69 9.36 -1.26 7.11
CA HIS A 69 9.55 0.17 7.33
C HIS A 69 10.09 0.52 8.72
N LYS A 70 10.01 -0.40 9.66
CA LYS A 70 10.51 -0.24 11.05
C LYS A 70 11.12 -1.53 11.55
N ARG A 71 11.94 -1.39 12.57
CA ARG A 71 12.64 -2.48 13.23
C ARG A 71 12.14 -2.64 14.65
N SER A 72 11.73 -3.83 15.05
CA SER A 72 11.34 -4.15 16.44
C SER A 72 12.30 -5.13 17.12
N GLY A 73 13.22 -5.72 16.37
CA GLY A 73 14.17 -6.70 16.86
C GLY A 73 15.39 -6.80 15.96
N ARG A 74 15.93 -7.98 15.79
CA ARG A 74 17.02 -8.28 14.83
C ARG A 74 16.45 -8.54 13.44
N GLU A 75 15.91 -7.51 12.84
CA GLU A 75 15.29 -7.52 11.52
C GLU A 75 16.08 -6.63 10.58
N SER A 76 16.06 -6.94 9.30
CA SER A 76 16.52 -6.02 8.27
C SER A 76 15.52 -4.87 8.12
N LEU A 77 16.01 -3.71 7.69
CA LEU A 77 15.18 -2.54 7.39
C LEU A 77 15.11 -2.37 5.86
N ASP A 78 14.52 -3.36 5.19
CA ASP A 78 14.66 -3.55 3.75
C ASP A 78 14.11 -2.40 2.93
N CYS A 79 13.00 -1.79 3.35
CA CYS A 79 12.45 -0.62 2.67
C CYS A 79 13.44 0.56 2.67
N ALA A 80 14.05 0.86 3.82
CA ALA A 80 15.01 1.95 3.94
C ALA A 80 16.30 1.67 3.17
N LEU A 81 16.77 0.41 3.20
CA LEU A 81 17.94 -0.02 2.44
C LEU A 81 17.69 0.10 0.94
N ALA A 82 16.53 -0.34 0.45
CA ALA A 82 16.17 -0.22 -0.96
C ALA A 82 16.09 1.23 -1.42
N LEU A 83 15.43 2.11 -0.65
CA LEU A 83 15.38 3.54 -0.96
C LEU A 83 16.78 4.16 -1.02
N LYS A 84 17.62 3.83 -0.04
CA LYS A 84 19.00 4.30 -0.02
C LYS A 84 19.79 3.79 -1.21
N GLU A 85 19.71 2.51 -1.55
CA GLU A 85 20.40 1.92 -2.70
C GLU A 85 20.03 2.62 -4.01
N LEU A 86 18.73 2.86 -4.26
CA LEU A 86 18.27 3.57 -5.44
C LEU A 86 18.82 5.01 -5.50
N THR A 87 18.83 5.71 -4.38
CA THR A 87 19.34 7.09 -4.34
C THR A 87 20.86 7.15 -4.46
N ASP A 88 21.59 6.17 -3.94
CA ASP A 88 23.06 6.05 -4.12
C ASP A 88 23.39 5.73 -5.61
N MET A 89 22.49 5.08 -6.34
CA MET A 89 22.61 4.85 -7.78
C MET A 89 22.26 6.09 -8.64
N GLY A 90 21.87 7.20 -8.04
CA GLY A 90 21.60 8.45 -8.73
C GLY A 90 20.12 8.74 -8.97
N VAL A 91 19.19 8.02 -8.33
CA VAL A 91 17.77 8.38 -8.36
C VAL A 91 17.55 9.66 -7.56
N ASP A 92 16.85 10.63 -8.16
CA ASP A 92 16.53 11.91 -7.55
C ASP A 92 15.17 11.93 -6.89
N ASN A 93 14.20 11.24 -7.48
CA ASN A 93 12.83 11.21 -6.98
C ASN A 93 12.27 9.79 -7.03
N ILE A 94 11.49 9.44 -6.02
CA ILE A 94 10.74 8.19 -5.94
C ILE A 94 9.27 8.56 -5.71
N ILE A 95 8.39 8.04 -6.54
CA ILE A 95 6.94 8.24 -6.45
C ILE A 95 6.30 6.87 -6.24
N THR A 96 5.46 6.74 -5.24
CA THR A 96 4.71 5.51 -4.94
C THR A 96 3.25 5.84 -4.66
N PHE A 97 2.38 4.82 -4.70
CA PHE A 97 1.02 4.97 -4.22
C PHE A 97 0.93 4.43 -2.79
N ASP A 98 0.33 5.22 -1.93
CA ASP A 98 -0.12 4.86 -0.59
C ASP A 98 0.89 4.00 0.19
N ALA A 99 2.10 4.52 0.38
CA ALA A 99 3.15 3.82 1.13
C ALA A 99 2.62 3.32 2.47
N HIS A 100 2.95 2.07 2.84
CA HIS A 100 2.51 1.44 4.09
C HIS A 100 2.78 2.33 5.31
N ASP A 101 3.96 2.96 5.34
CA ASP A 101 4.28 4.03 6.28
C ASP A 101 5.06 5.14 5.54
N PRO A 102 4.48 6.33 5.33
CA PRO A 102 5.15 7.40 4.58
C PRO A 102 6.42 7.94 5.26
N ARG A 103 6.66 7.59 6.53
CA ARG A 103 7.89 7.96 7.24
C ARG A 103 9.14 7.26 6.69
N VAL A 104 9.01 6.28 5.80
CA VAL A 104 10.15 5.67 5.09
C VAL A 104 10.98 6.72 4.32
N GLN A 105 10.37 7.85 3.93
CA GLN A 105 11.08 8.99 3.34
C GLN A 105 12.23 9.51 4.20
N ASN A 106 12.18 9.30 5.52
CA ASN A 106 13.26 9.72 6.43
C ASN A 106 14.59 8.98 6.17
N ALA A 107 14.58 7.87 5.43
CA ALA A 107 15.79 7.17 5.01
C ALA A 107 16.57 7.93 3.92
N ILE A 108 15.90 8.83 3.20
CA ILE A 108 16.47 9.57 2.05
C ILE A 108 16.16 11.08 2.13
N PRO A 109 16.54 11.77 3.22
CA PRO A 109 16.07 13.13 3.53
C PRO A 109 16.49 14.21 2.53
N LEU A 110 17.46 13.93 1.67
CA LEU A 110 17.97 14.86 0.65
C LEU A 110 17.44 14.56 -0.77
N LYS A 111 16.50 13.63 -0.90
CA LYS A 111 15.92 13.19 -2.18
C LYS A 111 14.41 13.32 -2.17
N GLY A 112 13.82 13.44 -3.35
CA GLY A 112 12.38 13.51 -3.48
C GLY A 112 11.72 12.16 -3.18
N PHE A 113 10.71 12.18 -2.34
CA PHE A 113 9.83 11.03 -2.11
C PHE A 113 8.38 11.51 -2.06
N GLU A 114 7.54 10.91 -2.86
CA GLU A 114 6.11 11.22 -2.90
C GLU A 114 5.26 9.96 -2.74
N SER A 115 4.40 9.95 -1.74
CA SER A 115 3.38 8.93 -1.55
C SER A 115 2.03 9.50 -1.95
N VAL A 116 1.54 9.11 -3.12
CA VAL A 116 0.27 9.59 -3.68
C VAL A 116 -0.88 8.81 -3.07
N SER A 117 -1.82 9.50 -2.44
CA SER A 117 -3.01 8.87 -1.86
C SER A 117 -3.99 8.42 -2.94
N ALA A 118 -4.53 7.20 -2.79
CA ALA A 118 -5.58 6.66 -3.66
C ALA A 118 -7.00 7.15 -3.30
N THR A 119 -7.16 7.97 -2.26
CA THR A 119 -8.45 8.43 -1.73
C THR A 119 -9.39 8.96 -2.80
N TYR A 120 -8.91 9.81 -3.70
CA TYR A 120 -9.74 10.35 -4.80
C TYR A 120 -10.28 9.25 -5.71
N GLN A 121 -9.45 8.27 -6.05
CA GLN A 121 -9.86 7.17 -6.93
C GLN A 121 -10.87 6.26 -6.25
N PHE A 122 -10.72 5.99 -4.96
CA PHE A 122 -11.69 5.22 -4.20
C PHE A 122 -13.05 5.92 -4.13
N ILE A 123 -13.07 7.23 -3.83
CA ILE A 123 -14.31 8.02 -3.79
C ILE A 123 -14.99 8.00 -5.16
N LYS A 124 -14.22 8.28 -6.21
CA LYS A 124 -14.73 8.27 -7.59
C LYS A 124 -15.34 6.92 -7.95
N TYR A 125 -14.65 5.82 -7.61
CA TYR A 125 -15.13 4.48 -7.92
C TYR A 125 -16.39 4.12 -7.13
N LEU A 126 -16.45 4.47 -5.85
CA LEU A 126 -17.64 4.26 -5.02
C LEU A 126 -18.85 5.02 -5.56
N LEU A 127 -18.67 6.29 -5.95
CA LEU A 127 -19.73 7.12 -6.50
C LEU A 127 -20.25 6.65 -7.87
N LEU A 128 -19.37 6.09 -8.71
CA LEU A 128 -19.73 5.65 -10.06
C LEU A 128 -20.15 4.20 -10.15
N GLY A 129 -19.69 3.38 -9.20
CA GLY A 129 -19.85 1.93 -9.26
C GLY A 129 -20.84 1.34 -8.25
N VAL A 130 -21.37 2.15 -7.33
CA VAL A 130 -22.28 1.67 -6.30
C VAL A 130 -23.59 2.46 -6.34
N ASP A 131 -24.65 1.76 -6.73
CA ASP A 131 -25.99 2.35 -6.73
C ASP A 131 -26.49 2.58 -5.30
N ASP A 132 -27.33 3.60 -5.13
CA ASP A 132 -27.99 3.97 -3.86
C ASP A 132 -26.99 4.16 -2.70
N LEU A 133 -25.82 4.74 -2.99
CA LEU A 133 -24.85 5.11 -1.99
C LEU A 133 -25.12 6.51 -1.42
N HIS A 134 -25.36 6.57 -0.12
CA HIS A 134 -25.55 7.83 0.59
C HIS A 134 -24.28 8.13 1.41
N ILE A 135 -23.59 9.23 1.05
CA ILE A 135 -22.35 9.65 1.70
C ILE A 135 -22.69 10.72 2.74
N ASP A 136 -23.13 10.28 3.89
CA ASP A 136 -23.40 11.08 5.07
C ASP A 136 -23.20 10.22 6.35
N SER A 137 -23.03 10.85 7.51
CA SER A 137 -22.74 10.15 8.76
C SER A 137 -23.88 9.24 9.27
N ASP A 138 -25.11 9.42 8.79
CA ASP A 138 -26.22 8.54 9.19
C ASP A 138 -26.20 7.23 8.42
N HIS A 139 -25.70 7.24 7.18
CA HIS A 139 -25.78 6.10 6.27
C HIS A 139 -24.44 5.44 5.99
N MET A 140 -23.32 6.11 6.25
CA MET A 140 -21.98 5.59 5.92
C MET A 140 -20.97 5.81 7.03
N MET A 141 -20.00 4.89 7.15
CA MET A 141 -18.89 4.99 8.08
C MET A 141 -17.62 4.45 7.46
N VAL A 142 -16.49 5.05 7.80
CA VAL A 142 -15.14 4.60 7.41
C VAL A 142 -14.54 3.75 8.52
N ILE A 143 -13.92 2.63 8.16
CA ILE A 143 -13.31 1.71 9.13
C ILE A 143 -11.84 1.49 8.82
N SER A 144 -11.01 1.63 9.85
CA SER A 144 -9.65 1.13 9.84
C SER A 144 -9.61 -0.33 10.28
N PRO A 145 -8.97 -1.24 9.52
CA PRO A 145 -8.90 -2.65 9.88
C PRO A 145 -8.01 -2.90 11.11
N ASP A 146 -7.10 -1.98 11.40
CA ASP A 146 -6.21 -2.02 12.57
C ASP A 146 -5.61 -0.63 12.88
N GLU A 147 -4.69 -0.59 13.85
CA GLU A 147 -4.00 0.66 14.25
C GLU A 147 -3.12 1.24 13.14
N GLY A 148 -2.54 0.39 12.30
CA GLY A 148 -1.63 0.80 11.21
C GLY A 148 -2.35 1.60 10.12
N GLY A 149 -3.58 1.21 9.79
CA GLY A 149 -4.42 1.88 8.78
C GLY A 149 -5.12 3.15 9.26
N MET A 150 -5.04 3.48 10.56
CA MET A 150 -5.84 4.56 11.16
C MET A 150 -5.62 5.92 10.49
N GLY A 151 -4.38 6.29 10.20
CA GLY A 151 -4.08 7.59 9.56
C GLY A 151 -4.75 7.73 8.18
N ARG A 152 -4.76 6.65 7.41
CA ARG A 152 -5.39 6.56 6.10
C ARG A 152 -6.92 6.66 6.20
N ALA A 153 -7.51 5.92 7.14
CA ALA A 153 -8.95 5.96 7.39
C ALA A 153 -9.42 7.34 7.89
N VAL A 154 -8.66 7.99 8.78
CA VAL A 154 -8.93 9.37 9.24
C VAL A 154 -8.92 10.34 8.07
N TYR A 155 -7.92 10.26 7.21
CA TYR A 155 -7.84 11.15 6.05
C TYR A 155 -9.06 10.95 5.13
N PHE A 156 -9.41 9.70 4.82
CA PHE A 156 -10.56 9.38 3.97
C PHE A 156 -11.87 9.87 4.59
N ALA A 157 -12.08 9.61 5.88
CA ALA A 157 -13.27 10.05 6.61
C ALA A 157 -13.41 11.57 6.62
N ASN A 158 -12.30 12.29 6.87
CA ASN A 158 -12.30 13.76 6.85
C ASN A 158 -12.64 14.34 5.48
N VAL A 159 -12.15 13.76 4.39
CA VAL A 159 -12.46 14.20 3.03
C VAL A 159 -13.95 14.08 2.73
N LEU A 160 -14.61 13.04 3.28
CA LEU A 160 -16.05 12.80 3.05
C LEU A 160 -16.95 13.38 4.14
N GLY A 161 -16.40 13.90 5.24
CA GLY A 161 -17.18 14.35 6.39
C GLY A 161 -17.89 13.23 7.13
N LEU A 162 -17.30 12.04 7.19
CA LEU A 162 -17.88 10.84 7.77
C LEU A 162 -17.29 10.51 9.14
N ASP A 163 -18.05 9.76 9.93
CA ASP A 163 -17.55 9.12 11.15
C ASP A 163 -16.56 8.01 10.81
N MET A 164 -15.63 7.76 11.73
CA MET A 164 -14.64 6.71 11.64
C MET A 164 -14.75 5.74 12.82
N GLY A 165 -14.51 4.45 12.53
CA GLY A 165 -14.26 3.43 13.53
C GLY A 165 -12.97 2.68 13.24
N MET A 166 -12.51 1.88 14.19
CA MET A 166 -11.32 1.04 14.01
C MET A 166 -11.48 -0.29 14.74
N PHE A 167 -10.75 -1.30 14.26
CA PHE A 167 -10.57 -2.55 14.97
C PHE A 167 -9.23 -2.57 15.70
N TYR A 168 -9.29 -2.99 16.94
CA TYR A 168 -8.12 -3.23 17.76
C TYR A 168 -7.91 -4.72 17.96
N LYS A 169 -6.72 -5.23 17.60
CA LYS A 169 -6.34 -6.62 17.78
C LYS A 169 -5.76 -6.82 19.17
N ARG A 170 -6.58 -7.24 20.13
CA ARG A 170 -6.07 -7.62 21.45
C ARG A 170 -5.36 -8.96 21.39
N ARG A 171 -4.08 -8.98 21.76
CA ARG A 171 -3.26 -10.17 21.80
C ARG A 171 -3.12 -10.71 23.21
N ASP A 172 -3.12 -12.02 23.37
CA ASP A 172 -2.78 -12.68 24.63
C ASP A 172 -1.26 -12.80 24.76
N TYR A 173 -0.67 -11.87 25.48
CA TYR A 173 0.78 -11.89 25.74
C TYR A 173 1.22 -12.96 26.74
N THR A 174 0.28 -13.69 27.35
CA THR A 174 0.58 -14.79 28.29
C THR A 174 0.85 -16.10 27.57
N LYS A 175 0.50 -16.21 26.27
CA LYS A 175 0.64 -17.39 25.46
C LYS A 175 1.42 -17.10 24.17
N ILE A 176 2.23 -18.09 23.79
CA ILE A 176 2.91 -18.07 22.48
C ILE A 176 2.47 -19.35 21.74
N VAL A 177 1.84 -19.15 20.57
CA VAL A 177 1.41 -20.21 19.68
C VAL A 177 2.09 -19.98 18.32
N ASN A 178 2.85 -20.96 17.85
CA ASN A 178 3.62 -20.87 16.60
C ASN A 178 4.52 -19.61 16.53
N GLY A 179 5.17 -19.24 17.66
CA GLY A 179 6.07 -18.09 17.73
C GLY A 179 5.37 -16.72 17.74
N ARG A 180 4.05 -16.67 17.89
CA ARG A 180 3.27 -15.45 17.94
C ARG A 180 2.29 -15.46 19.11
N ASN A 181 1.99 -14.27 19.63
CA ASN A 181 0.92 -14.11 20.62
C ASN A 181 -0.44 -14.20 19.91
N PRO A 182 -1.31 -15.16 20.30
CA PRO A 182 -2.59 -15.32 19.65
C PRO A 182 -3.49 -14.10 19.82
N ILE A 183 -4.27 -13.77 18.79
CA ILE A 183 -5.29 -12.73 18.86
C ILE A 183 -6.48 -13.32 19.62
N VAL A 184 -6.84 -12.70 20.74
CA VAL A 184 -7.94 -13.16 21.60
C VAL A 184 -9.26 -12.42 21.33
N ALA A 185 -9.19 -11.22 20.79
CA ALA A 185 -10.38 -10.46 20.41
C ALA A 185 -10.05 -9.41 19.35
N HIS A 186 -11.02 -9.19 18.47
CA HIS A 186 -11.12 -8.00 17.63
C HIS A 186 -12.11 -7.05 18.31
N GLU A 187 -11.61 -6.05 19.02
CA GLU A 187 -12.44 -5.05 19.64
C GLU A 187 -12.70 -3.91 18.66
N PHE A 188 -13.96 -3.55 18.51
CA PHE A 188 -14.36 -2.43 17.66
C PHE A 188 -14.48 -1.15 18.51
N LEU A 189 -13.82 -0.11 18.08
CA LEU A 189 -13.86 1.24 18.64
C LEU A 189 -14.50 2.16 17.61
N GLY A 190 -15.69 2.68 17.90
CA GLY A 190 -16.42 3.58 17.02
C GLY A 190 -17.91 3.62 17.34
N SER A 191 -18.64 4.44 16.59
CA SER A 191 -20.09 4.56 16.67
C SER A 191 -20.79 3.31 16.14
N ASN A 192 -22.12 3.21 16.33
CA ASN A 192 -22.89 2.08 15.82
C ASN A 192 -22.86 2.01 14.29
N VAL A 193 -22.61 0.81 13.76
CA VAL A 193 -22.54 0.52 12.30
C VAL A 193 -23.83 -0.12 11.78
N GLU A 194 -24.82 -0.37 12.66
CA GLU A 194 -26.07 -1.01 12.27
C GLU A 194 -26.81 -0.22 11.20
N GLY A 195 -27.13 -0.87 10.08
CA GLY A 195 -27.83 -0.30 8.95
C GLY A 195 -26.99 0.61 8.05
N LYS A 196 -25.73 0.88 8.41
CA LYS A 196 -24.83 1.75 7.61
C LYS A 196 -24.08 0.94 6.56
N ASP A 197 -23.75 1.62 5.47
CA ASP A 197 -22.70 1.19 4.54
C ASP A 197 -21.33 1.47 5.15
N VAL A 198 -20.44 0.52 5.06
CA VAL A 198 -19.12 0.61 5.70
C VAL A 198 -18.03 0.45 4.65
N VAL A 199 -17.05 1.35 4.66
CA VAL A 199 -15.84 1.25 3.82
C VAL A 199 -14.62 0.98 4.68
N ILE A 200 -13.99 -0.17 4.47
CA ILE A 200 -12.71 -0.52 5.08
C ILE A 200 -11.61 -0.01 4.16
N ILE A 201 -10.69 0.79 4.68
CA ILE A 201 -9.58 1.37 3.92
C ILE A 201 -8.26 0.80 4.42
N ASP A 202 -7.47 0.26 3.49
CA ASP A 202 -6.10 -0.20 3.76
C ASP A 202 -5.19 0.08 2.56
N ASP A 203 -3.87 -0.12 2.72
CA ASP A 203 -2.91 0.00 1.61
C ASP A 203 -2.82 -1.28 0.78
N MET A 204 -3.00 -2.44 1.38
CA MET A 204 -2.87 -3.72 0.68
C MET A 204 -3.70 -4.83 1.30
N ILE A 205 -4.05 -5.81 0.49
CA ILE A 205 -4.56 -7.11 0.92
C ILE A 205 -3.49 -8.17 0.62
N SER A 206 -2.97 -8.82 1.65
CA SER A 206 -2.02 -9.93 1.51
C SER A 206 -2.77 -11.27 1.47
N SER A 207 -2.96 -11.94 2.61
CA SER A 207 -3.75 -13.20 2.68
C SER A 207 -5.26 -12.97 2.62
N GLY A 208 -5.71 -11.78 2.91
CA GLY A 208 -7.13 -11.44 3.02
C GLY A 208 -7.78 -11.78 4.36
N GLU A 209 -7.13 -12.59 5.20
CA GLU A 209 -7.71 -13.03 6.49
C GLU A 209 -8.18 -11.87 7.36
N SER A 210 -7.34 -10.84 7.55
CA SER A 210 -7.71 -9.67 8.36
C SER A 210 -8.92 -8.93 7.81
N MET A 211 -9.04 -8.81 6.48
CA MET A 211 -10.18 -8.14 5.86
C MET A 211 -11.46 -8.98 5.99
N ILE A 212 -11.36 -10.30 5.83
CA ILE A 212 -12.49 -11.22 5.99
C ILE A 212 -13.00 -11.19 7.43
N ASP A 213 -12.10 -11.24 8.41
CA ASP A 213 -12.46 -11.21 9.84
C ASP A 213 -13.17 -9.90 10.21
N VAL A 214 -12.62 -8.76 9.77
CA VAL A 214 -13.21 -7.44 9.98
C VAL A 214 -14.58 -7.33 9.31
N ALA A 215 -14.70 -7.77 8.05
CA ALA A 215 -15.96 -7.73 7.33
C ALA A 215 -17.02 -8.64 7.97
N ALA A 216 -16.64 -9.84 8.44
CA ALA A 216 -17.52 -10.75 9.15
C ALA A 216 -18.02 -10.14 10.47
N GLU A 217 -17.13 -9.47 11.22
CA GLU A 217 -17.51 -8.78 12.47
C GLU A 217 -18.47 -7.62 12.20
N LEU A 218 -18.21 -6.81 11.17
CA LEU A 218 -19.11 -5.72 10.76
C LEU A 218 -20.49 -6.25 10.36
N LYS A 219 -20.55 -7.39 9.67
CA LYS A 219 -21.82 -8.06 9.34
C LYS A 219 -22.53 -8.58 10.59
N ARG A 220 -21.82 -9.11 11.58
CA ARG A 220 -22.42 -9.48 12.88
C ARG A 220 -23.01 -8.27 13.61
N ARG A 221 -22.41 -7.09 13.43
CA ARG A 221 -22.91 -5.80 13.93
C ARG A 221 -24.00 -5.18 13.07
N LYS A 222 -24.50 -5.94 12.08
CA LYS A 222 -25.60 -5.59 11.18
C LYS A 222 -25.30 -4.42 10.24
N ALA A 223 -24.04 -4.25 9.83
CA ALA A 223 -23.72 -3.33 8.73
C ALA A 223 -24.48 -3.74 7.47
N LYS A 224 -25.07 -2.76 6.76
CA LYS A 224 -25.84 -2.97 5.55
C LYS A 224 -24.99 -3.57 4.43
N ARG A 225 -23.98 -2.86 4.02
CA ARG A 225 -22.96 -3.29 3.04
C ARG A 225 -21.57 -3.05 3.61
N VAL A 226 -20.61 -3.87 3.20
CA VAL A 226 -19.20 -3.71 3.57
C VAL A 226 -18.39 -3.69 2.29
N PHE A 227 -17.67 -2.61 2.09
CA PHE A 227 -16.74 -2.40 0.98
C PHE A 227 -15.32 -2.44 1.52
N CYS A 228 -14.40 -3.04 0.76
CA CYS A 228 -12.97 -3.01 1.06
C CYS A 228 -12.28 -2.27 -0.08
N ALA A 229 -11.50 -1.25 0.24
CA ALA A 229 -10.73 -0.48 -0.72
C ALA A 229 -9.25 -0.51 -0.33
N THR A 230 -8.42 -0.92 -1.29
CA THR A 230 -6.95 -0.97 -1.15
C THR A 230 -6.30 -0.42 -2.42
N THR A 231 -5.08 0.04 -2.29
CA THR A 231 -4.30 0.61 -3.41
C THR A 231 -3.73 -0.47 -4.30
#